data_cfda58c9da2c7d675ec60ac3980801d2
#
_entry.id   cfda58c9da2c7d675ec60ac3980801d2
#
_cell.length_a   1.000
_cell.length_b   1.000
_cell.length_c   1.000
_cell.angle_alpha   90.00
_cell.angle_beta   90.00
_cell.angle_gamma   90.00
#
_symmetry.space_group_name_H-M   'P 1'
#
loop_
_entity.id
_entity.type
_entity.pdbx_description
1 polymer ?
#
loop_
_entity_poly.entity_id
_entity_poly.type
_entity_poly.pdbx_seq_one_letter_code
_entity_poly.pdbx_strand_id
1 'polypeptide(L)'
;MIEFYIMYWFYLLIAALFEVGWPFGLKMADISAIKLWWILFAIIAMALSGVFLYMAQKGIPIGTAYAVWTGIGASCTFLIGVTVFHDAVSLMRFLGVVFIIIGIALLKMGH
;
A
#
# COMPACT_ATOMS: atom_id res chain seq x y z
N MET A 1 24.94 -1.38 9.69
CA MET A 1 24.26 -2.50 9.02
C MET A 1 22.79 -2.55 9.36
N ILE A 2 22.43 -2.64 10.64
CA ILE A 2 21.04 -2.64 11.08
C ILE A 2 20.32 -1.35 10.67
N GLU A 3 21.02 -0.21 10.73
CA GLU A 3 20.47 1.08 10.35
C GLU A 3 20.03 1.12 8.88
N PHE A 4 20.84 0.57 7.98
CA PHE A 4 20.47 0.48 6.56
C PHE A 4 19.28 -0.44 6.34
N TYR A 5 19.24 -1.56 7.05
CA TYR A 5 18.12 -2.49 6.96
C TYR A 5 16.80 -1.82 7.38
N ILE A 6 16.83 -1.10 8.52
CA ILE A 6 15.65 -0.38 9.01
C ILE A 6 15.23 0.71 8.00
N MET A 7 16.19 1.39 7.40
CA MET A 7 15.93 2.43 6.41
C MET A 7 15.19 1.88 5.19
N TYR A 8 15.60 0.73 4.67
CA TYR A 8 14.94 0.13 3.51
C TYR A 8 13.51 -0.30 3.84
N TRP A 9 13.27 -0.84 5.03
CA TRP A 9 11.92 -1.18 5.46
C TRP A 9 11.07 0.06 5.68
N PHE A 10 11.68 1.14 6.14
CA PHE A 10 10.99 2.43 6.28
C PHE A 10 10.56 2.97 4.91
N TYR A 11 11.44 2.90 3.92
CA TYR A 11 11.10 3.28 2.54
C TYR A 11 9.95 2.43 2.00
N LEU A 12 9.97 1.15 2.30
CA LEU A 12 8.92 0.25 1.85
C LEU A 12 7.57 0.61 2.46
N LEU A 13 7.57 0.96 3.74
CA LEU A 13 6.34 1.39 4.41
C LEU A 13 5.80 2.69 3.79
N ILE A 14 6.67 3.65 3.54
CA ILE A 14 6.26 4.90 2.87
C ILE A 14 5.71 4.61 1.48
N ALA A 15 6.36 3.73 0.73
CA ALA A 15 5.87 3.32 -0.59
C ALA A 15 4.46 2.73 -0.51
N ALA A 16 4.22 1.88 0.49
CA ALA A 16 2.92 1.26 0.69
C ALA A 16 1.83 2.28 1.03
N LEU A 17 2.18 3.32 1.80
CA LEU A 17 1.25 4.40 2.11
C LEU A 17 0.85 5.18 0.87
N PHE A 18 1.81 5.51 0.00
CA PHE A 18 1.50 6.16 -1.27
C PHE A 18 0.74 5.23 -2.21
N GLU A 19 0.96 3.93 -2.10
CA GLU A 19 0.22 2.95 -2.89
C GLU A 19 -1.28 3.00 -2.58
N VAL A 20 -1.65 3.28 -1.34
CA VAL A 20 -3.05 3.51 -0.95
C VAL A 20 -3.59 4.78 -1.61
N GLY A 21 -2.75 5.79 -1.77
CA GLY A 21 -3.16 7.11 -2.26
C GLY A 21 -3.74 7.09 -3.66
N TRP A 22 -3.20 6.29 -4.58
CA TRP A 22 -3.68 6.35 -5.95
C TRP A 22 -5.07 5.73 -6.15
N PRO A 23 -5.42 4.56 -5.58
CA PRO A 23 -6.80 4.09 -5.69
C PRO A 23 -7.78 4.97 -4.92
N PHE A 24 -7.36 5.51 -3.77
CA PHE A 24 -8.17 6.47 -3.03
C PHE A 24 -8.45 7.72 -3.88
N GLY A 25 -7.42 8.27 -4.52
CA GLY A 25 -7.58 9.44 -5.38
C GLY A 25 -8.51 9.19 -6.56
N LEU A 26 -8.40 8.00 -7.18
CA LEU A 26 -9.30 7.63 -8.28
C LEU A 26 -10.75 7.51 -7.81
N LYS A 27 -10.98 6.95 -6.62
CA LYS A 27 -12.32 6.84 -6.07
C LYS A 27 -12.89 8.24 -5.78
N MET A 28 -12.07 9.13 -5.23
CA MET A 28 -12.49 10.51 -4.97
C MET A 28 -12.77 11.26 -6.28
N ALA A 29 -12.01 11.00 -7.33
CA ALA A 29 -12.26 11.60 -8.64
C ALA A 29 -13.64 11.21 -9.18
N ASP A 30 -14.05 9.96 -8.91
CA ASP A 30 -15.34 9.45 -9.38
C ASP A 30 -16.53 10.15 -8.71
N ILE A 31 -16.39 10.50 -7.44
CA ILE A 31 -17.50 11.07 -6.64
C ILE A 31 -17.38 12.56 -6.38
N SER A 32 -16.31 13.22 -6.83
CA SER A 32 -16.06 14.63 -6.56
C SER A 32 -16.32 15.49 -7.79
N ALA A 33 -16.64 16.78 -7.55
CA ALA A 33 -16.76 17.77 -8.62
C ALA A 33 -15.41 18.20 -9.18
N ILE A 34 -14.33 18.02 -8.40
CA ILE A 34 -12.97 18.45 -8.81
C ILE A 34 -12.14 17.26 -9.28
N LYS A 35 -12.66 16.52 -10.25
CA LYS A 35 -12.08 15.26 -10.73
C LYS A 35 -10.63 15.38 -11.13
N LEU A 36 -10.27 16.45 -11.85
CA LEU A 36 -8.91 16.61 -12.37
C LEU A 36 -7.87 16.65 -11.23
N TRP A 37 -8.18 17.36 -10.16
CA TRP A 37 -7.27 17.46 -9.02
C TRP A 37 -7.06 16.12 -8.33
N TRP A 38 -8.11 15.30 -8.22
CA TRP A 38 -8.00 13.98 -7.63
C TRP A 38 -7.22 13.01 -8.54
N ILE A 39 -7.37 13.14 -9.86
CA ILE A 39 -6.57 12.35 -10.80
C ILE A 39 -5.09 12.72 -10.70
N LEU A 40 -4.78 14.02 -10.61
CA LEU A 40 -3.40 14.48 -10.40
C LEU A 40 -2.83 13.95 -9.08
N PHE A 41 -3.62 13.98 -8.02
CA PHE A 41 -3.23 13.41 -6.74
C PHE A 41 -2.88 11.92 -6.89
N ALA A 42 -3.72 11.16 -7.58
CA ALA A 42 -3.50 9.74 -7.81
C ALA A 42 -2.19 9.49 -8.59
N ILE A 43 -1.95 10.28 -9.63
CA ILE A 43 -0.73 10.14 -10.44
C ILE A 43 0.51 10.43 -9.60
N ILE A 44 0.48 11.50 -8.81
CA ILE A 44 1.60 11.87 -7.93
C ILE A 44 1.83 10.78 -6.87
N ALA A 45 0.77 10.28 -6.26
CA ALA A 45 0.88 9.22 -5.25
C ALA A 45 1.50 7.96 -5.86
N MET A 46 1.08 7.57 -7.07
CA MET A 46 1.63 6.42 -7.76
C MET A 46 3.12 6.61 -8.06
N ALA A 47 3.51 7.79 -8.53
CA ALA A 47 4.91 8.09 -8.84
C ALA A 47 5.77 8.03 -7.58
N LEU A 48 5.31 8.63 -6.48
CA LEU A 48 6.04 8.60 -5.20
C LEU A 48 6.11 7.19 -4.64
N SER A 49 5.05 6.42 -4.75
CA SER A 49 5.05 5.02 -4.33
C SER A 49 6.13 4.24 -5.07
N GLY A 50 6.22 4.42 -6.39
CA GLY A 50 7.23 3.76 -7.22
C GLY A 50 8.65 4.16 -6.84
N VAL A 51 8.88 5.44 -6.57
CA VAL A 51 10.21 5.94 -6.17
C VAL A 51 10.66 5.30 -4.86
N PHE A 52 9.80 5.28 -3.85
CA PHE A 52 10.15 4.69 -2.57
C PHE A 52 10.27 3.17 -2.65
N LEU A 53 9.47 2.52 -3.49
CA LEU A 53 9.63 1.09 -3.75
C LEU A 53 11.00 0.80 -4.37
N TYR A 54 11.40 1.60 -5.35
CA TYR A 54 12.72 1.50 -5.96
C TYR A 54 13.82 1.62 -4.91
N MET A 55 13.71 2.60 -4.02
CA MET A 55 14.70 2.79 -2.96
C MET A 55 14.73 1.61 -1.98
N ALA A 56 13.56 1.06 -1.65
CA ALA A 56 13.46 -0.09 -0.75
C ALA A 56 14.10 -1.34 -1.36
N GLN A 57 13.95 -1.54 -2.66
CA GLN A 57 14.48 -2.70 -3.36
C GLN A 57 16.00 -2.74 -3.39
N LYS A 58 16.66 -1.65 -3.07
CA LYS A 58 18.13 -1.64 -2.99
C LYS A 58 18.64 -2.50 -1.83
N GLY A 59 17.83 -2.70 -0.79
CA GLY A 59 18.21 -3.49 0.37
C GLY A 59 17.27 -4.63 0.71
N ILE A 60 16.14 -4.74 0.02
CA ILE A 60 15.17 -5.80 0.25
C ILE A 60 14.96 -6.55 -1.07
N PRO A 61 14.98 -7.90 -1.05
CA PRO A 61 14.72 -8.67 -2.28
C PRO A 61 13.40 -8.26 -2.93
N ILE A 62 13.40 -8.22 -4.26
CA ILE A 62 12.25 -7.69 -5.01
C ILE A 62 10.94 -8.43 -4.70
N GLY A 63 11.00 -9.75 -4.56
CA GLY A 63 9.78 -10.53 -4.27
C GLY A 63 9.18 -10.17 -2.92
N THR A 64 10.03 -10.04 -1.90
CA THR A 64 9.59 -9.64 -0.57
C THR A 64 9.07 -8.20 -0.57
N ALA A 65 9.83 -7.29 -1.19
CA ALA A 65 9.43 -5.88 -1.25
C ALA A 65 8.09 -5.72 -1.94
N TYR A 66 7.90 -6.37 -3.09
CA TYR A 66 6.66 -6.25 -3.85
C TYR A 66 5.47 -6.84 -3.08
N ALA A 67 5.64 -8.04 -2.49
CA ALA A 67 4.57 -8.69 -1.75
C ALA A 67 4.15 -7.87 -0.53
N VAL A 68 5.10 -7.31 0.21
CA VAL A 68 4.81 -6.46 1.37
C VAL A 68 4.14 -5.16 0.92
N TRP A 69 4.67 -4.51 -0.10
CA TRP A 69 4.14 -3.26 -0.63
C TRP A 69 2.69 -3.42 -1.09
N THR A 70 2.41 -4.43 -1.92
CA THR A 70 1.06 -4.68 -2.40
C THR A 70 0.13 -5.14 -1.28
N GLY A 71 0.64 -5.95 -0.35
CA GLY A 71 -0.16 -6.47 0.74
C GLY A 71 -0.59 -5.38 1.72
N ILE A 72 0.33 -4.50 2.12
CA ILE A 72 0.00 -3.37 2.99
C ILE A 72 -0.95 -2.41 2.26
N GLY A 73 -0.64 -2.09 1.00
CA GLY A 73 -1.49 -1.23 0.20
C GLY A 73 -2.90 -1.76 0.07
N ALA A 74 -3.04 -3.05 -0.24
CA ALA A 74 -4.34 -3.69 -0.37
C ALA A 74 -5.11 -3.71 0.95
N SER A 75 -4.44 -4.03 2.05
CA SER A 75 -5.08 -4.09 3.37
C SER A 75 -5.57 -2.73 3.83
N CYS A 76 -4.74 -1.70 3.66
CA CYS A 76 -5.12 -0.33 4.04
C CYS A 76 -6.23 0.20 3.13
N THR A 77 -6.18 -0.09 1.83
CA THR A 77 -7.23 0.32 0.91
C THR A 77 -8.55 -0.36 1.24
N PHE A 78 -8.50 -1.64 1.62
CA PHE A 78 -9.68 -2.35 2.08
C PHE A 78 -10.32 -1.65 3.29
N LEU A 79 -9.50 -1.27 4.28
CA LEU A 79 -10.00 -0.57 5.47
C LEU A 79 -10.63 0.77 5.10
N ILE A 80 -10.02 1.51 4.21
CA ILE A 80 -10.58 2.78 3.74
C ILE A 80 -11.89 2.54 3.00
N GLY A 81 -11.95 1.51 2.16
CA GLY A 81 -13.18 1.17 1.46
C GLY A 81 -14.33 0.90 2.41
N VAL A 82 -14.06 0.15 3.47
CA VAL A 82 -15.09 -0.18 4.48
C VAL A 82 -15.48 1.04 5.32
N THR A 83 -14.50 1.80 5.80
CA THR A 83 -14.75 2.87 6.78
C THR A 83 -15.21 4.17 6.13
N VAL A 84 -14.60 4.55 5.00
CA VAL A 84 -14.88 5.82 4.34
C VAL A 84 -15.95 5.68 3.27
N PHE A 85 -15.88 4.64 2.46
CA PHE A 85 -16.80 4.46 1.33
C PHE A 85 -17.91 3.45 1.61
N HIS A 86 -17.97 2.91 2.81
CA HIS A 86 -19.04 2.01 3.26
C HIS A 86 -19.18 0.74 2.41
N ASP A 87 -18.05 0.23 1.93
CA ASP A 87 -18.02 -1.05 1.21
C ASP A 87 -18.52 -2.17 2.12
N ALA A 88 -19.14 -3.17 1.51
CA ALA A 88 -19.67 -4.31 2.24
C ALA A 88 -18.54 -5.13 2.87
N VAL A 89 -18.76 -5.60 4.11
CA VAL A 89 -17.83 -6.48 4.82
C VAL A 89 -18.49 -7.83 5.00
N SER A 90 -17.74 -8.89 4.77
CA SER A 90 -18.15 -10.25 5.10
C SER A 90 -17.02 -10.91 5.86
N LEU A 91 -17.33 -12.01 6.55
CA LEU A 91 -16.31 -12.78 7.26
C LEU A 91 -15.23 -13.25 6.28
N MET A 92 -15.63 -13.70 5.10
CA MET A 92 -14.70 -14.21 4.11
C MET A 92 -13.74 -13.12 3.62
N ARG A 93 -14.25 -11.91 3.36
CA ARG A 93 -13.42 -10.78 2.93
C ARG A 93 -12.47 -10.34 4.04
N PHE A 94 -12.96 -10.31 5.28
CA PHE A 94 -12.15 -9.97 6.44
C PHE A 94 -11.02 -10.99 6.62
N LEU A 95 -11.33 -12.29 6.51
CA LEU A 95 -10.31 -13.34 6.64
C LEU A 95 -9.26 -13.23 5.55
N GLY A 96 -9.65 -12.87 4.33
CA GLY A 96 -8.69 -12.65 3.24
C GLY A 96 -7.64 -11.60 3.60
N VAL A 97 -8.08 -10.48 4.16
CA VAL A 97 -7.16 -9.41 4.59
C VAL A 97 -6.28 -9.87 5.74
N VAL A 98 -6.84 -10.61 6.70
CA VAL A 98 -6.06 -11.16 7.82
C VAL A 98 -4.94 -12.06 7.31
N PHE A 99 -5.22 -12.95 6.34
CA PHE A 99 -4.18 -13.81 5.77
C PHE A 99 -3.11 -13.02 5.03
N ILE A 100 -3.48 -11.94 4.35
CA ILE A 100 -2.50 -11.06 3.72
C ILE A 100 -1.56 -10.47 4.76
N ILE A 101 -2.09 -9.97 5.87
CA ILE A 101 -1.29 -9.37 6.94
C ILE A 101 -0.38 -10.41 7.58
N ILE A 102 -0.89 -11.61 7.84
CA ILE A 102 -0.07 -12.71 8.37
C ILE A 102 1.07 -13.04 7.40
N GLY A 103 0.77 -13.11 6.10
CA GLY A 103 1.79 -13.37 5.08
C GLY A 103 2.89 -12.32 5.08
N ILE A 104 2.54 -11.04 5.23
CA ILE A 104 3.52 -9.96 5.31
C ILE A 104 4.44 -10.16 6.53
N ALA A 105 3.87 -10.48 7.68
CA ALA A 105 4.65 -10.71 8.88
C ALA A 105 5.62 -11.88 8.72
N LEU A 106 5.17 -12.96 8.10
CA LEU A 106 6.01 -14.12 7.84
C LEU A 106 7.14 -13.79 6.87
N LEU A 107 6.87 -13.01 5.84
CA LEU A 107 7.90 -12.59 4.88
C LEU A 107 8.98 -11.76 5.57
N LYS A 108 8.58 -10.84 6.43
CA LYS A 108 9.54 -10.02 7.15
C LYS A 108 10.38 -10.86 8.12
N MET A 109 9.76 -11.78 8.83
CA MET A 109 10.44 -12.64 9.79
C MET A 109 11.37 -13.64 9.10
N GLY A 110 10.98 -14.13 7.93
CA GLY A 110 11.78 -15.09 7.17
C GLY A 110 12.94 -14.47 6.39
N HIS A 111 13.03 -13.15 6.45
CA HIS A 111 14.08 -12.41 5.73
C HIS A 111 15.26 -12.04 6.67
#